data_c28e85bd8e31daf605cce50c36d89eb2
#
_entry.id   c28e85bd8e31daf605cce50c36d89eb2
#
_cell.length_a   1.000
_cell.length_b   1.000
_cell.length_c   1.000
_cell.angle_alpha   90.00
_cell.angle_beta   90.00
_cell.angle_gamma   90.00
#
_symmetry.space_group_name_H-M   'P 1'
#
loop_
_entity.id
_entity.type
_entity.pdbx_description
1 polymer ?
#
loop_
_entity_poly.entity_id
_entity_poly.type
_entity_poly.pdbx_seq_one_letter_code
_entity_poly.pdbx_strand_id
1 'polypeptide(L)'
;VKREQPVQDFTFIAISDPQARNEEQLDRFASETVVDLKETLKQLSSQEVYGMVLGDIVWDVMPLYDSYKKVISDLDLTMYHVIGNHDFDQQYTALSLATNKEEYGESVFGDHFGPTDYSLNVGKVHIISMKDIDYKGKKKYTEQFTPEQLEWLKKDLSYVKPGTTVLLNLHAPTANSTGRGGANARNAEQLFEILKDYKTHIFVGHTHFYENRIVTPVIYEHNIGAACGAWWAGDVNRCGAPNGYLVVNVTGDDISWQYKATGRPFDYQFRVYKPGEFQSQPKYLVVNVWDYDPAWKLSYYEDGVEKPGVMEAFDDEDQDYITMKEGKATGYHTSHLFRVRPTDKAKSVKIVATNRFGQSFTQTVDLKWGQ
;
A
#
# COMPACT_ATOMS: atom_id res chain seq x y z
N VAL A 1 -24.36 8.57 19.42
CA VAL A 1 -24.14 9.98 19.73
C VAL A 1 -24.45 10.77 18.46
N LYS A 2 -25.48 11.64 18.49
CA LYS A 2 -25.75 12.55 17.37
C LYS A 2 -24.62 13.59 17.37
N ARG A 3 -23.81 13.63 16.33
CA ARG A 3 -22.86 14.72 16.11
C ARG A 3 -23.64 15.98 15.72
N GLU A 4 -23.26 17.11 16.29
CA GLU A 4 -23.92 18.40 16.00
C GLU A 4 -23.65 18.89 14.58
N GLN A 5 -22.52 18.46 13.98
CA GLN A 5 -22.19 18.73 12.58
C GLN A 5 -21.63 17.48 11.89
N PRO A 6 -21.91 17.25 10.60
CA PRO A 6 -21.32 16.16 9.85
C PRO A 6 -19.80 16.40 9.70
N VAL A 7 -19.02 15.32 9.84
CA VAL A 7 -17.58 15.32 9.53
C VAL A 7 -17.40 15.72 8.07
N GLN A 8 -16.53 16.70 7.81
CA GLN A 8 -16.20 17.14 6.44
C GLN A 8 -14.82 16.66 6.04
N ASP A 9 -13.87 16.78 6.97
CA ASP A 9 -12.47 16.47 6.75
C ASP A 9 -12.05 15.35 7.71
N PHE A 10 -11.29 14.38 7.22
CA PHE A 10 -10.78 13.28 8.02
C PHE A 10 -9.47 12.75 7.45
N THR A 11 -8.73 11.99 8.25
CA THR A 11 -7.59 11.22 7.78
C THR A 11 -7.94 9.73 7.75
N PHE A 12 -7.50 9.06 6.72
CA PHE A 12 -7.69 7.63 6.52
C PHE A 12 -6.30 6.98 6.47
N ILE A 13 -6.02 6.07 7.41
CA ILE A 13 -4.76 5.33 7.47
C ILE A 13 -4.98 3.98 6.82
N ALA A 14 -4.31 3.71 5.70
CA ALA A 14 -4.38 2.43 5.04
C ALA A 14 -3.11 1.60 5.30
N ILE A 15 -3.29 0.44 5.92
CA ILE A 15 -2.25 -0.52 6.26
C ILE A 15 -2.49 -1.77 5.42
N SER A 16 -1.47 -2.26 4.73
CA SER A 16 -1.55 -3.51 3.99
C SER A 16 -0.72 -4.60 4.66
N ASP A 17 -1.22 -5.82 4.62
CA ASP A 17 -0.48 -7.04 4.92
C ASP A 17 0.37 -6.98 6.22
N PRO A 18 -0.23 -6.85 7.42
CA PRO A 18 0.47 -7.12 8.67
C PRO A 18 1.02 -8.56 8.74
N GLN A 19 0.29 -9.50 8.23
CA GLN A 19 0.63 -10.87 7.83
C GLN A 19 1.56 -11.60 8.81
N ALA A 20 1.24 -11.51 10.12
CA ALA A 20 1.98 -12.24 11.15
C ALA A 20 1.60 -13.73 11.15
N ARG A 21 2.60 -14.61 11.25
CA ARG A 21 2.41 -16.07 11.36
C ARG A 21 2.53 -16.59 12.79
N ASN A 22 3.04 -15.80 13.71
CA ASN A 22 3.26 -16.14 15.10
C ASN A 22 3.32 -14.87 15.97
N GLU A 23 3.35 -15.04 17.28
CA GLU A 23 3.42 -13.94 18.24
C GLU A 23 4.69 -13.07 18.05
N GLU A 24 5.83 -13.64 17.69
CA GLU A 24 7.08 -12.90 17.46
C GLU A 24 6.94 -11.86 16.32
N GLN A 25 6.30 -12.26 15.21
CA GLN A 25 6.04 -11.33 14.10
C GLN A 25 4.96 -10.31 14.46
N LEU A 26 3.99 -10.71 15.27
CA LEU A 26 2.99 -9.78 15.79
C LEU A 26 3.61 -8.76 16.76
N ASP A 27 4.57 -9.18 17.59
CA ASP A 27 5.35 -8.29 18.46
C ASP A 27 6.19 -7.30 17.62
N ARG A 28 6.72 -7.71 16.46
CA ARG A 28 7.38 -6.79 15.53
C ARG A 28 6.40 -5.77 14.98
N PHE A 29 5.23 -6.20 14.51
CA PHE A 29 4.18 -5.29 14.06
C PHE A 29 3.80 -4.28 15.16
N ALA A 30 3.65 -4.73 16.39
CA ALA A 30 3.34 -3.89 17.54
C ALA A 30 4.45 -2.88 17.85
N SER A 31 5.71 -3.34 17.92
CA SER A 31 6.85 -2.51 18.31
C SER A 31 7.38 -1.59 17.21
N GLU A 32 7.17 -1.95 15.96
CA GLU A 32 7.60 -1.17 14.79
C GLU A 32 6.43 -0.31 14.25
N THR A 33 5.44 -0.95 13.60
CA THR A 33 4.38 -0.23 12.87
C THR A 33 3.40 0.48 13.79
N VAL A 34 2.90 -0.19 14.85
CA VAL A 34 1.92 0.42 15.76
C VAL A 34 2.54 1.55 16.59
N VAL A 35 3.79 1.42 17.01
CA VAL A 35 4.52 2.49 17.69
C VAL A 35 4.69 3.69 16.76
N ASP A 36 5.11 3.48 15.52
CA ASP A 36 5.26 4.55 14.52
C ASP A 36 3.92 5.22 14.20
N LEU A 37 2.84 4.44 14.09
CA LEU A 37 1.48 4.97 13.92
C LEU A 37 1.06 5.88 15.07
N LYS A 38 1.32 5.50 16.32
CA LYS A 38 1.03 6.36 17.49
C LYS A 38 1.74 7.71 17.40
N GLU A 39 2.99 7.72 16.95
CA GLU A 39 3.73 8.97 16.75
C GLU A 39 3.20 9.77 15.56
N THR A 40 2.80 9.10 14.49
CA THR A 40 2.17 9.73 13.34
C THR A 40 0.84 10.39 13.72
N LEU A 41 -0.02 9.69 14.46
CA LEU A 41 -1.33 10.21 14.90
C LEU A 41 -1.20 11.51 15.69
N LYS A 42 -0.15 11.68 16.49
CA LYS A 42 0.12 12.93 17.22
C LYS A 42 0.45 14.12 16.31
N GLN A 43 0.91 13.85 15.09
CA GLN A 43 1.30 14.87 14.11
C GLN A 43 0.18 15.25 13.15
N LEU A 44 -0.92 14.45 13.10
CA LEU A 44 -2.04 14.73 12.22
C LEU A 44 -2.86 15.92 12.73
N SER A 45 -3.24 16.78 11.80
CA SER A 45 -4.09 17.95 12.10
C SER A 45 -5.57 17.62 12.15
N SER A 46 -5.98 16.48 11.58
CA SER A 46 -7.35 16.04 11.53
C SER A 46 -7.84 15.57 12.91
N GLN A 47 -9.04 15.98 13.30
CA GLN A 47 -9.69 15.52 14.53
C GLN A 47 -10.34 14.14 14.37
N GLU A 48 -10.62 13.75 13.14
CA GLU A 48 -11.25 12.47 12.80
C GLU A 48 -10.26 11.63 12.01
N VAL A 49 -9.91 10.47 12.57
CA VAL A 49 -8.98 9.52 11.95
C VAL A 49 -9.62 8.14 11.95
N TYR A 50 -9.54 7.46 10.81
CA TYR A 50 -10.00 6.08 10.62
C TYR A 50 -8.86 5.23 10.10
N GLY A 51 -8.79 3.98 10.52
CA GLY A 51 -7.85 3.00 10.00
C GLY A 51 -8.54 1.95 9.13
N MET A 52 -7.83 1.48 8.12
CA MET A 52 -8.22 0.38 7.26
C MET A 52 -7.06 -0.58 7.10
N VAL A 53 -7.29 -1.86 7.34
CA VAL A 53 -6.33 -2.93 7.04
C VAL A 53 -6.81 -3.68 5.81
N LEU A 54 -5.96 -3.71 4.78
CA LEU A 54 -6.28 -4.17 3.43
C LEU A 54 -6.05 -5.68 3.24
N GLY A 55 -6.39 -6.47 4.25
CA GLY A 55 -6.29 -7.92 4.21
C GLY A 55 -4.92 -8.49 4.60
N ASP A 56 -4.84 -9.80 4.59
CA ASP A 56 -3.70 -10.58 5.07
C ASP A 56 -3.25 -10.09 6.47
N ILE A 57 -4.22 -10.06 7.40
CA ILE A 57 -4.00 -9.67 8.80
C ILE A 57 -3.02 -10.65 9.44
N VAL A 58 -3.20 -11.93 9.16
CA VAL A 58 -2.35 -13.02 9.63
C VAL A 58 -1.89 -13.86 8.44
N TRP A 59 -0.91 -14.74 8.66
CA TRP A 59 -0.46 -15.70 7.65
C TRP A 59 -0.96 -17.11 8.00
N ASP A 60 -2.16 -17.45 7.52
CA ASP A 60 -2.78 -18.77 7.69
C ASP A 60 -2.99 -19.18 9.15
N VAL A 61 -3.11 -18.25 10.09
CA VAL A 61 -3.20 -18.51 11.54
C VAL A 61 -4.26 -17.61 12.19
N MET A 62 -5.54 -17.84 11.86
CA MET A 62 -6.67 -17.08 12.46
C MET A 62 -6.68 -17.03 14.01
N PRO A 63 -6.17 -18.03 14.75
CA PRO A 63 -6.07 -17.91 16.22
C PRO A 63 -5.28 -16.70 16.73
N LEU A 64 -4.44 -16.07 15.87
CA LEU A 64 -3.76 -14.81 16.19
C LEU A 64 -4.66 -13.57 16.15
N TYR A 65 -5.90 -13.66 15.66
CA TYR A 65 -6.80 -12.49 15.57
C TYR A 65 -7.05 -11.83 16.94
N ASP A 66 -7.16 -12.61 18.02
CA ASP A 66 -7.35 -12.04 19.36
C ASP A 66 -6.11 -11.25 19.83
N SER A 67 -4.91 -11.76 19.57
CA SER A 67 -3.66 -11.07 19.88
C SER A 67 -3.50 -9.82 19.00
N TYR A 68 -3.79 -9.92 17.71
CA TYR A 68 -3.79 -8.80 16.78
C TYR A 68 -4.75 -7.68 17.24
N LYS A 69 -5.99 -8.02 17.61
CA LYS A 69 -6.97 -7.04 18.10
C LYS A 69 -6.48 -6.30 19.33
N LYS A 70 -5.77 -6.97 20.24
CA LYS A 70 -5.15 -6.33 21.41
C LYS A 70 -4.09 -5.31 20.95
N VAL A 71 -3.25 -5.68 19.99
CA VAL A 71 -2.18 -4.82 19.47
C VAL A 71 -2.76 -3.55 18.84
N ILE A 72 -3.78 -3.68 17.96
CA ILE A 72 -4.37 -2.51 17.29
C ILE A 72 -5.27 -1.68 18.21
N SER A 73 -5.85 -2.26 19.27
CA SER A 73 -6.67 -1.50 20.24
C SER A 73 -5.87 -0.39 20.93
N ASP A 74 -4.57 -0.51 20.97
CA ASP A 74 -3.66 0.50 21.50
C ASP A 74 -3.60 1.80 20.68
N LEU A 75 -4.13 1.79 19.45
CA LEU A 75 -4.15 2.97 18.57
C LEU A 75 -5.27 3.96 18.91
N ASP A 76 -6.29 3.53 19.68
CA ASP A 76 -7.51 4.32 19.97
C ASP A 76 -8.18 4.86 18.70
N LEU A 77 -8.21 4.03 17.63
CA LEU A 77 -8.83 4.31 16.35
C LEU A 77 -9.97 3.35 16.05
N THR A 78 -10.96 3.84 15.30
CA THR A 78 -11.89 2.95 14.61
C THR A 78 -11.16 2.29 13.45
N MET A 79 -10.89 0.98 13.58
CA MET A 79 -10.20 0.19 12.57
C MET A 79 -11.19 -0.65 11.78
N TYR A 80 -11.16 -0.54 10.47
CA TYR A 80 -11.89 -1.36 9.51
C TYR A 80 -10.96 -2.37 8.87
N HIS A 81 -11.51 -3.47 8.36
CA HIS A 81 -10.70 -4.55 7.80
C HIS A 81 -11.30 -5.08 6.50
N VAL A 82 -10.43 -5.48 5.59
CA VAL A 82 -10.70 -6.29 4.41
C VAL A 82 -10.14 -7.68 4.67
N ILE A 83 -10.77 -8.72 4.16
CA ILE A 83 -10.26 -10.08 4.24
C ILE A 83 -9.27 -10.34 3.10
N GLY A 84 -8.06 -10.88 3.40
CA GLY A 84 -7.07 -11.30 2.42
C GLY A 84 -7.03 -12.82 2.24
N ASN A 85 -6.22 -13.32 1.31
CA ASN A 85 -6.16 -14.75 1.02
C ASN A 85 -5.55 -15.59 2.16
N HIS A 86 -4.72 -15.01 3.01
CA HIS A 86 -4.15 -15.68 4.18
C HIS A 86 -5.05 -15.61 5.43
N ASP A 87 -6.18 -14.90 5.35
CA ASP A 87 -7.16 -14.79 6.42
C ASP A 87 -8.22 -15.90 6.41
N PHE A 88 -8.11 -16.88 5.49
CA PHE A 88 -9.02 -18.05 5.43
C PHE A 88 -8.55 -19.26 6.22
N ASP A 89 -7.48 -19.14 6.96
CA ASP A 89 -6.81 -20.23 7.71
C ASP A 89 -6.69 -21.53 6.91
N GLN A 90 -5.72 -21.57 6.04
CA GLN A 90 -5.46 -22.72 5.15
C GLN A 90 -5.17 -24.02 5.92
N GLN A 91 -4.73 -23.95 7.18
CA GLN A 91 -4.50 -25.13 8.00
C GLN A 91 -5.84 -25.80 8.38
N TYR A 92 -6.82 -25.05 8.85
CA TYR A 92 -8.14 -25.59 9.19
C TYR A 92 -8.90 -26.06 7.97
N THR A 93 -8.82 -25.34 6.86
CA THR A 93 -9.46 -25.76 5.61
C THR A 93 -8.82 -27.02 5.01
N ALA A 94 -7.58 -27.35 5.36
CA ALA A 94 -6.94 -28.61 4.99
C ALA A 94 -7.51 -29.82 5.75
N LEU A 95 -8.10 -29.62 6.91
CA LEU A 95 -8.61 -30.68 7.79
C LEU A 95 -9.95 -31.28 7.32
N SER A 96 -10.54 -30.86 6.24
CA SER A 96 -11.80 -31.39 5.68
C SER A 96 -13.03 -31.29 6.60
N LEU A 97 -12.97 -30.48 7.66
CA LEU A 97 -14.03 -30.37 8.66
C LEU A 97 -15.21 -29.50 8.18
N ALA A 98 -15.00 -28.64 7.20
CA ALA A 98 -16.04 -27.79 6.61
C ALA A 98 -16.38 -28.23 5.19
N THR A 99 -17.66 -28.35 4.88
CA THR A 99 -18.16 -28.60 3.52
C THR A 99 -17.93 -27.42 2.59
N ASN A 100 -18.02 -26.19 3.12
CA ASN A 100 -17.66 -24.96 2.43
C ASN A 100 -16.55 -24.24 3.21
N LYS A 101 -15.36 -24.18 2.64
CA LYS A 101 -14.15 -23.67 3.29
C LYS A 101 -14.04 -22.15 3.22
N GLU A 102 -14.68 -21.55 2.23
CA GLU A 102 -14.80 -20.11 2.11
C GLU A 102 -15.70 -19.53 3.20
N GLU A 103 -16.91 -20.11 3.35
CA GLU A 103 -17.84 -19.71 4.41
C GLU A 103 -17.26 -19.82 5.81
N TYR A 104 -16.43 -20.84 6.07
CA TYR A 104 -15.76 -20.98 7.36
C TYR A 104 -14.82 -19.81 7.62
N GLY A 105 -13.93 -19.47 6.66
CA GLY A 105 -13.00 -18.36 6.79
C GLY A 105 -13.72 -17.02 6.99
N GLU A 106 -14.74 -16.76 6.19
CA GLU A 106 -15.54 -15.54 6.28
C GLU A 106 -16.32 -15.46 7.60
N SER A 107 -16.85 -16.59 8.10
CA SER A 107 -17.55 -16.64 9.39
C SER A 107 -16.63 -16.25 10.54
N VAL A 108 -15.42 -16.83 10.59
CA VAL A 108 -14.44 -16.50 11.64
C VAL A 108 -13.98 -15.05 11.51
N PHE A 109 -13.68 -14.60 10.29
CA PHE A 109 -13.34 -13.20 10.06
C PHE A 109 -14.47 -12.27 10.50
N GLY A 110 -15.72 -12.62 10.15
CA GLY A 110 -16.92 -11.85 10.49
C GLY A 110 -17.14 -11.71 12.00
N ASP A 111 -16.87 -12.77 12.77
CA ASP A 111 -16.96 -12.75 14.23
C ASP A 111 -15.93 -11.79 14.89
N HIS A 112 -14.79 -11.55 14.23
CA HIS A 112 -13.72 -10.69 14.73
C HIS A 112 -13.80 -9.25 14.20
N PHE A 113 -14.12 -9.05 12.92
CA PHE A 113 -13.94 -7.80 12.19
C PHE A 113 -15.21 -7.26 11.51
N GLY A 114 -16.29 -8.05 11.48
CA GLY A 114 -17.54 -7.70 10.81
C GLY A 114 -17.63 -8.22 9.37
N PRO A 115 -18.61 -7.74 8.59
CA PRO A 115 -18.88 -8.26 7.24
C PRO A 115 -17.70 -8.01 6.29
N THR A 116 -17.55 -8.88 5.28
CA THR A 116 -16.52 -8.74 4.24
C THR A 116 -16.86 -7.65 3.21
N ASP A 117 -18.17 -7.47 2.95
CA ASP A 117 -18.66 -6.49 1.98
C ASP A 117 -19.56 -5.49 2.70
N TYR A 118 -19.20 -4.21 2.68
CA TYR A 118 -19.95 -3.15 3.34
C TYR A 118 -19.61 -1.77 2.77
N SER A 119 -20.48 -0.80 3.05
CA SER A 119 -20.21 0.60 2.73
C SER A 119 -20.65 1.53 3.86
N LEU A 120 -20.06 2.72 3.89
CA LEU A 120 -20.42 3.80 4.81
C LEU A 120 -20.11 5.16 4.18
N ASN A 121 -20.73 6.21 4.73
CA ASN A 121 -20.45 7.58 4.31
C ASN A 121 -19.74 8.33 5.43
N VAL A 122 -18.67 9.03 5.08
CA VAL A 122 -17.98 9.97 5.96
C VAL A 122 -17.86 11.31 5.23
N GLY A 123 -18.50 12.34 5.77
CA GLY A 123 -18.59 13.63 5.10
C GLY A 123 -19.24 13.51 3.71
N LYS A 124 -18.52 13.90 2.69
CA LYS A 124 -18.95 13.84 1.29
C LYS A 124 -18.45 12.59 0.55
N VAL A 125 -17.69 11.75 1.21
CA VAL A 125 -17.02 10.59 0.60
C VAL A 125 -17.82 9.32 0.91
N HIS A 126 -17.92 8.46 -0.08
CA HIS A 126 -18.49 7.12 0.04
C HIS A 126 -17.36 6.10 0.14
N ILE A 127 -17.32 5.33 1.24
CA ILE A 127 -16.29 4.34 1.52
C ILE A 127 -16.90 2.96 1.34
N ILE A 128 -16.25 2.12 0.56
CA ILE A 128 -16.67 0.75 0.25
C ILE A 128 -15.52 -0.19 0.60
N SER A 129 -15.83 -1.31 1.20
CA SER A 129 -14.91 -2.44 1.38
C SER A 129 -15.56 -3.68 0.81
N MET A 130 -14.81 -4.45 0.00
CA MET A 130 -15.30 -5.67 -0.61
C MET A 130 -14.23 -6.75 -0.57
N LYS A 131 -14.67 -7.98 -0.41
CA LYS A 131 -13.84 -9.16 -0.63
C LYS A 131 -13.61 -9.32 -2.13
N ASP A 132 -12.37 -9.57 -2.53
CA ASP A 132 -11.96 -9.86 -3.91
C ASP A 132 -11.17 -11.17 -4.04
N ILE A 133 -11.21 -11.98 -2.98
CA ILE A 133 -10.61 -13.32 -2.92
C ILE A 133 -11.72 -14.37 -2.94
N ASP A 134 -11.83 -15.08 -4.04
CA ASP A 134 -12.71 -16.26 -4.20
C ASP A 134 -11.91 -17.52 -3.76
N TYR A 135 -12.03 -17.90 -2.49
CA TYR A 135 -11.23 -18.93 -1.86
C TYR A 135 -11.81 -20.34 -2.06
N LYS A 136 -11.04 -21.24 -2.67
CA LYS A 136 -11.43 -22.62 -2.99
C LYS A 136 -10.95 -23.68 -2.01
N GLY A 137 -10.27 -23.27 -0.93
CA GLY A 137 -9.67 -24.17 0.03
C GLY A 137 -8.28 -24.68 -0.38
N LYS A 138 -7.52 -25.20 0.61
CA LYS A 138 -6.17 -25.78 0.39
C LYS A 138 -5.22 -24.86 -0.37
N LYS A 139 -5.15 -23.58 0.01
CA LYS A 139 -4.30 -22.55 -0.63
C LYS A 139 -4.67 -22.22 -2.07
N LYS A 140 -5.87 -22.60 -2.52
CA LYS A 140 -6.36 -22.27 -3.86
C LYS A 140 -7.37 -21.13 -3.75
N TYR A 141 -7.12 -20.09 -4.47
CA TYR A 141 -8.02 -18.94 -4.60
C TYR A 141 -7.89 -18.31 -5.98
N THR A 142 -8.79 -17.43 -6.27
CA THR A 142 -8.77 -16.58 -7.46
C THR A 142 -9.12 -15.18 -7.02
N GLU A 143 -8.35 -14.21 -7.47
CA GLU A 143 -8.66 -12.80 -7.31
C GLU A 143 -9.80 -12.45 -8.28
N GLN A 144 -11.00 -12.29 -7.75
CA GLN A 144 -12.20 -11.95 -8.54
C GLN A 144 -13.39 -11.59 -7.64
N PHE A 145 -14.34 -10.86 -8.22
CA PHE A 145 -15.64 -10.58 -7.62
C PHE A 145 -16.68 -11.57 -8.08
N THR A 146 -17.62 -11.95 -7.21
CA THR A 146 -18.79 -12.74 -7.62
C THR A 146 -19.82 -11.84 -8.35
N PRO A 147 -20.70 -12.42 -9.17
CA PRO A 147 -21.79 -11.66 -9.79
C PRO A 147 -22.68 -10.95 -8.74
N GLU A 148 -22.93 -11.60 -7.60
CA GLU A 148 -23.73 -11.07 -6.49
C GLU A 148 -23.07 -9.84 -5.87
N GLN A 149 -21.75 -9.85 -5.69
CA GLN A 149 -21.00 -8.69 -5.20
C GLN A 149 -21.07 -7.51 -6.18
N LEU A 150 -20.94 -7.76 -7.47
CA LEU A 150 -21.04 -6.69 -8.47
C LEU A 150 -22.46 -6.12 -8.55
N GLU A 151 -23.49 -6.94 -8.40
CA GLU A 151 -24.88 -6.45 -8.30
C GLU A 151 -25.14 -5.68 -7.00
N TRP A 152 -24.57 -6.13 -5.88
CA TRP A 152 -24.62 -5.41 -4.62
C TRP A 152 -23.97 -4.02 -4.77
N LEU A 153 -22.78 -3.95 -5.37
CA LEU A 153 -22.05 -2.70 -5.62
C LEU A 153 -22.88 -1.74 -6.49
N LYS A 154 -23.47 -2.22 -7.59
CA LYS A 154 -24.37 -1.41 -8.43
C LYS A 154 -25.53 -0.88 -7.63
N LYS A 155 -26.13 -1.71 -6.76
CA LYS A 155 -27.25 -1.32 -5.92
C LYS A 155 -26.83 -0.26 -4.90
N ASP A 156 -25.69 -0.45 -4.23
CA ASP A 156 -25.16 0.49 -3.26
C ASP A 156 -24.89 1.85 -3.91
N LEU A 157 -24.16 1.86 -5.03
CA LEU A 157 -23.85 3.08 -5.77
C LEU A 157 -25.08 3.75 -6.39
N SER A 158 -26.20 3.04 -6.58
CA SER A 158 -27.46 3.66 -7.04
C SER A 158 -28.03 4.69 -6.05
N TYR A 159 -27.58 4.68 -4.80
CA TYR A 159 -27.93 5.67 -3.78
C TYR A 159 -26.90 6.80 -3.66
N VAL A 160 -25.79 6.71 -4.39
CA VAL A 160 -24.67 7.66 -4.37
C VAL A 160 -24.76 8.55 -5.60
N LYS A 161 -24.62 9.86 -5.41
CA LYS A 161 -24.68 10.81 -6.51
C LYS A 161 -23.47 10.60 -7.45
N PRO A 162 -23.65 10.52 -8.78
CA PRO A 162 -22.56 10.54 -9.74
C PRO A 162 -21.58 11.70 -9.51
N GLY A 163 -20.29 11.46 -9.67
CA GLY A 163 -19.22 12.42 -9.38
C GLY A 163 -18.78 12.45 -7.92
N THR A 164 -19.44 11.71 -7.03
CA THR A 164 -18.99 11.55 -5.63
C THR A 164 -17.62 10.85 -5.59
N THR A 165 -16.77 11.27 -4.66
CA THR A 165 -15.51 10.60 -4.38
C THR A 165 -15.77 9.30 -3.63
N VAL A 166 -15.25 8.19 -4.16
CA VAL A 166 -15.35 6.84 -3.61
C VAL A 166 -13.98 6.35 -3.17
N LEU A 167 -13.87 5.85 -1.95
CA LEU A 167 -12.71 5.10 -1.47
C LEU A 167 -13.09 3.61 -1.46
N LEU A 168 -12.53 2.84 -2.38
CA LEU A 168 -12.79 1.40 -2.48
C LEU A 168 -11.60 0.64 -1.90
N ASN A 169 -11.86 -0.19 -0.90
CA ASN A 169 -10.85 -0.99 -0.21
C ASN A 169 -11.00 -2.45 -0.60
N LEU A 170 -9.94 -3.03 -1.11
CA LEU A 170 -9.83 -4.40 -1.57
C LEU A 170 -8.53 -5.00 -1.03
N HIS A 171 -8.31 -6.29 -1.21
CA HIS A 171 -7.04 -6.92 -0.89
C HIS A 171 -6.12 -6.99 -2.10
N ALA A 172 -6.57 -7.57 -3.21
CA ALA A 172 -5.77 -7.78 -4.42
C ALA A 172 -5.87 -6.59 -5.40
N PRO A 173 -4.83 -6.31 -6.20
CA PRO A 173 -4.88 -5.28 -7.23
C PRO A 173 -5.97 -5.54 -8.28
N THR A 174 -6.51 -4.46 -8.83
CA THR A 174 -7.45 -4.52 -9.97
C THR A 174 -6.78 -4.27 -11.31
N ALA A 175 -5.61 -3.63 -11.31
CA ALA A 175 -4.81 -3.38 -12.50
C ALA A 175 -3.53 -4.21 -12.51
N ASN A 176 -2.90 -4.39 -13.68
CA ASN A 176 -1.68 -5.17 -13.80
C ASN A 176 -0.57 -4.57 -12.93
N SER A 177 -0.08 -5.37 -11.99
CA SER A 177 1.02 -5.01 -11.09
C SER A 177 2.35 -5.36 -11.73
N THR A 178 3.29 -4.42 -11.70
CA THR A 178 4.67 -4.66 -12.12
C THR A 178 5.28 -5.75 -11.22
N GLY A 179 5.99 -6.70 -11.82
CA GLY A 179 6.74 -7.72 -11.09
C GLY A 179 5.91 -8.92 -10.57
N ARG A 180 4.58 -8.91 -10.67
CA ARG A 180 3.76 -10.06 -10.29
C ARG A 180 2.56 -10.24 -11.21
N GLY A 181 2.84 -10.63 -12.45
CA GLY A 181 1.78 -10.96 -13.41
C GLY A 181 0.81 -12.02 -12.86
N GLY A 182 -0.50 -11.78 -13.05
CA GLY A 182 -1.55 -12.71 -12.66
C GLY A 182 -2.09 -12.62 -11.24
N ALA A 183 -1.65 -11.62 -10.45
CA ALA A 183 -2.16 -11.37 -9.10
C ALA A 183 -3.28 -10.33 -9.06
N ASN A 184 -3.95 -10.08 -10.17
CA ASN A 184 -5.00 -9.07 -10.30
C ASN A 184 -6.39 -9.69 -10.36
N ALA A 185 -7.40 -8.95 -9.93
CA ALA A 185 -8.78 -9.35 -10.06
C ALA A 185 -9.15 -9.61 -11.54
N ARG A 186 -9.54 -10.85 -11.85
CA ARG A 186 -9.76 -11.32 -13.23
C ARG A 186 -10.88 -10.59 -13.97
N ASN A 187 -11.86 -10.09 -13.22
CA ASN A 187 -13.03 -9.39 -13.76
C ASN A 187 -13.07 -7.92 -13.38
N ALA A 188 -11.92 -7.31 -13.19
CA ALA A 188 -11.79 -5.88 -12.83
C ALA A 188 -12.46 -4.93 -13.83
N GLU A 189 -12.51 -5.28 -15.12
CA GLU A 189 -13.21 -4.48 -16.14
C GLU A 189 -14.70 -4.27 -15.80
N GLN A 190 -15.35 -5.28 -15.20
CA GLN A 190 -16.74 -5.15 -14.77
C GLN A 190 -16.87 -4.17 -13.59
N LEU A 191 -15.90 -4.18 -12.68
CA LEU A 191 -15.80 -3.22 -11.59
C LEU A 191 -15.61 -1.79 -12.13
N PHE A 192 -14.70 -1.60 -13.08
CA PHE A 192 -14.43 -0.28 -13.67
C PHE A 192 -15.66 0.30 -14.41
N GLU A 193 -16.41 -0.55 -15.09
CA GLU A 193 -17.66 -0.13 -15.74
C GLU A 193 -18.71 0.38 -14.72
N ILE A 194 -18.78 -0.24 -13.54
CA ILE A 194 -19.67 0.19 -12.46
C ILE A 194 -19.20 1.53 -11.85
N LEU A 195 -17.89 1.73 -11.73
CA LEU A 195 -17.28 2.89 -11.08
C LEU A 195 -17.07 4.10 -12.01
N LYS A 196 -17.33 3.97 -13.30
CA LYS A 196 -16.98 4.99 -14.32
C LYS A 196 -17.53 6.40 -14.07
N ASP A 197 -18.63 6.50 -13.35
CA ASP A 197 -19.30 7.77 -13.04
C ASP A 197 -18.85 8.39 -11.70
N TYR A 198 -17.86 7.80 -11.03
CA TYR A 198 -17.37 8.21 -9.71
C TYR A 198 -15.88 8.52 -9.74
N LYS A 199 -15.44 9.47 -8.91
CA LYS A 199 -14.02 9.71 -8.67
C LYS A 199 -13.52 8.67 -7.67
N THR A 200 -12.88 7.60 -8.13
CA THR A 200 -12.58 6.46 -7.30
C THR A 200 -11.09 6.36 -6.99
N HIS A 201 -10.76 6.21 -5.71
CA HIS A 201 -9.46 5.75 -5.24
C HIS A 201 -9.60 4.31 -4.73
N ILE A 202 -8.90 3.37 -5.35
CA ILE A 202 -8.86 1.96 -4.94
C ILE A 202 -7.60 1.74 -4.11
N PHE A 203 -7.74 1.19 -2.92
CA PHE A 203 -6.63 0.86 -2.02
C PHE A 203 -6.50 -0.66 -1.93
N VAL A 204 -5.30 -1.17 -2.23
CA VAL A 204 -5.01 -2.61 -2.30
C VAL A 204 -3.63 -2.93 -1.71
N GLY A 205 -3.38 -4.21 -1.45
CA GLY A 205 -2.13 -4.76 -0.95
C GLY A 205 -1.67 -6.01 -1.70
N HIS A 206 -1.55 -7.17 -0.98
CA HIS A 206 -1.34 -8.52 -1.51
C HIS A 206 0.01 -8.76 -2.19
N THR A 207 0.50 -7.82 -2.99
CA THR A 207 1.68 -8.05 -3.84
C THR A 207 3.01 -7.82 -3.13
N HIS A 208 3.01 -7.13 -1.99
CA HIS A 208 4.20 -6.63 -1.31
C HIS A 208 5.07 -5.75 -2.20
N PHE A 209 4.40 -4.93 -3.02
CA PHE A 209 4.96 -3.84 -3.81
C PHE A 209 4.27 -2.55 -3.45
N TYR A 210 4.96 -1.45 -3.59
CA TYR A 210 4.33 -0.14 -3.66
C TYR A 210 4.20 0.29 -5.12
N GLU A 211 2.99 0.60 -5.57
CA GLU A 211 2.77 1.03 -6.94
C GLU A 211 1.49 1.86 -7.05
N ASN A 212 1.57 3.03 -7.68
CA ASN A 212 0.42 3.87 -8.00
C ASN A 212 0.04 3.71 -9.48
N ARG A 213 -1.26 3.61 -9.75
CA ARG A 213 -1.77 3.45 -11.12
C ARG A 213 -2.93 4.38 -11.41
N ILE A 214 -2.85 5.10 -12.51
CA ILE A 214 -3.99 5.78 -13.13
C ILE A 214 -4.67 4.74 -14.04
N VAL A 215 -5.70 4.08 -13.51
CA VAL A 215 -6.41 3.00 -14.22
C VAL A 215 -7.28 3.58 -15.34
N THR A 216 -8.05 4.62 -15.00
CA THR A 216 -8.84 5.44 -15.93
C THR A 216 -8.73 6.91 -15.51
N PRO A 217 -9.23 7.88 -16.28
CA PRO A 217 -9.23 9.28 -15.86
C PRO A 217 -9.95 9.56 -14.54
N VAL A 218 -10.80 8.65 -14.06
CA VAL A 218 -11.57 8.79 -12.82
C VAL A 218 -11.25 7.72 -11.78
N ILE A 219 -10.42 6.73 -12.10
CA ILE A 219 -10.04 5.63 -11.21
C ILE A 219 -8.54 5.63 -11.01
N TYR A 220 -8.12 5.75 -9.76
CA TYR A 220 -6.74 5.72 -9.32
C TYR A 220 -6.55 4.56 -8.33
N GLU A 221 -5.61 3.67 -8.57
CA GLU A 221 -5.29 2.56 -7.68
C GLU A 221 -3.98 2.80 -6.93
N HIS A 222 -4.03 2.57 -5.62
CA HIS A 222 -2.89 2.57 -4.70
C HIS A 222 -2.62 1.13 -4.27
N ASN A 223 -1.62 0.50 -4.86
CA ASN A 223 -1.11 -0.76 -4.37
C ASN A 223 -0.07 -0.45 -3.29
N ILE A 224 -0.45 -0.63 -2.03
CA ILE A 224 0.31 -0.16 -0.87
C ILE A 224 1.34 -1.22 -0.47
N GLY A 225 2.56 -0.79 -0.18
CA GLY A 225 3.58 -1.66 0.36
C GLY A 225 3.15 -2.29 1.69
N ALA A 226 3.43 -3.56 1.86
CA ALA A 226 3.06 -4.35 3.04
C ALA A 226 3.72 -3.82 4.31
N ALA A 227 2.98 -3.79 5.41
CA ALA A 227 3.54 -3.48 6.74
C ALA A 227 4.61 -4.50 7.17
N CYS A 228 4.45 -5.76 6.76
CA CYS A 228 5.45 -6.81 6.97
C CYS A 228 6.61 -6.78 5.96
N GLY A 229 6.59 -5.86 4.99
CA GLY A 229 7.54 -5.86 3.88
C GLY A 229 7.55 -7.18 3.13
N ALA A 230 8.73 -7.76 2.89
CA ALA A 230 8.85 -9.10 2.35
C ALA A 230 8.77 -10.15 3.47
N TRP A 231 7.58 -10.26 4.09
CA TRP A 231 7.23 -11.28 5.11
C TRP A 231 8.12 -11.26 6.35
N TRP A 232 8.34 -10.09 6.93
CA TRP A 232 9.17 -9.89 8.12
C TRP A 232 10.63 -10.36 7.97
N ALA A 233 11.08 -10.61 6.72
CA ALA A 233 12.47 -10.99 6.47
C ALA A 233 13.46 -9.81 6.52
N GLY A 234 12.94 -8.58 6.47
CA GLY A 234 13.71 -7.34 6.53
C GLY A 234 12.78 -6.13 6.58
N ASP A 235 13.32 -4.97 6.18
CA ASP A 235 12.64 -3.67 6.35
C ASP A 235 12.14 -3.09 5.03
N VAL A 236 12.14 -3.90 3.94
CA VAL A 236 11.72 -3.47 2.62
C VAL A 236 10.76 -4.45 1.96
N ASN A 237 9.91 -3.92 1.11
CA ASN A 237 9.07 -4.63 0.18
C ASN A 237 9.89 -5.11 -1.03
N ARG A 238 9.28 -5.92 -1.90
CA ARG A 238 9.93 -6.47 -3.11
C ARG A 238 10.42 -5.41 -4.09
N CYS A 239 9.83 -4.22 -4.06
CA CYS A 239 10.21 -3.07 -4.88
C CYS A 239 11.20 -2.11 -4.18
N GLY A 240 11.70 -2.47 -3.00
CA GLY A 240 12.58 -1.63 -2.19
C GLY A 240 11.87 -0.54 -1.39
N ALA A 241 10.55 -0.38 -1.53
CA ALA A 241 9.80 0.49 -0.64
C ALA A 241 9.92 -0.02 0.81
N PRO A 242 10.21 0.84 1.79
CA PRO A 242 10.26 0.43 3.20
C PRO A 242 8.93 -0.18 3.66
N ASN A 243 8.96 -0.98 4.74
CA ASN A 243 7.75 -1.31 5.48
C ASN A 243 7.04 -0.01 5.86
N GLY A 244 5.71 0.02 5.79
CA GLY A 244 5.01 1.27 6.08
C GLY A 244 3.51 1.19 5.84
N TYR A 245 2.91 2.35 5.69
CA TYR A 245 1.48 2.53 5.49
C TYR A 245 1.20 3.85 4.76
N LEU A 246 -0.01 4.00 4.24
CA LEU A 246 -0.43 5.22 3.55
C LEU A 246 -1.27 6.09 4.47
N VAL A 247 -0.94 7.38 4.53
CA VAL A 247 -1.74 8.42 5.18
C VAL A 247 -2.49 9.18 4.10
N VAL A 248 -3.82 9.08 4.13
CA VAL A 248 -4.71 9.69 3.15
C VAL A 248 -5.50 10.81 3.84
N ASN A 249 -5.35 12.04 3.37
CA ASN A 249 -6.10 13.17 3.87
C ASN A 249 -7.29 13.45 2.94
N VAL A 250 -8.46 13.56 3.54
CA VAL A 250 -9.70 13.91 2.88
C VAL A 250 -10.11 15.30 3.33
N THR A 251 -10.21 16.23 2.40
CA THR A 251 -10.69 17.60 2.63
C THR A 251 -11.91 17.85 1.77
N GLY A 252 -13.08 17.77 2.37
CA GLY A 252 -14.35 17.75 1.64
C GLY A 252 -14.49 16.52 0.75
N ASP A 253 -14.22 16.65 -0.54
CA ASP A 253 -14.22 15.57 -1.55
C ASP A 253 -12.87 15.44 -2.29
N ASP A 254 -11.87 16.24 -1.88
CA ASP A 254 -10.50 16.16 -2.39
C ASP A 254 -9.66 15.18 -1.57
N ILE A 255 -8.83 14.40 -2.29
CA ILE A 255 -7.97 13.37 -1.71
C ILE A 255 -6.51 13.72 -1.95
N SER A 256 -5.73 13.69 -0.87
CA SER A 256 -4.27 13.72 -0.95
C SER A 256 -3.67 12.62 -0.07
N TRP A 257 -2.47 12.18 -0.40
CA TRP A 257 -1.85 11.08 0.33
C TRP A 257 -0.34 11.23 0.41
N GLN A 258 0.23 10.50 1.35
CA GLN A 258 1.67 10.37 1.51
C GLN A 258 2.01 9.02 2.15
N TYR A 259 2.97 8.33 1.59
CA TYR A 259 3.48 7.10 2.19
C TYR A 259 4.31 7.43 3.44
N LYS A 260 4.07 6.68 4.51
CA LYS A 260 4.84 6.77 5.75
C LYS A 260 5.65 5.49 5.93
N ALA A 261 6.96 5.60 5.73
CA ALA A 261 7.89 4.52 6.04
C ALA A 261 8.01 4.34 7.56
N THR A 262 7.80 3.12 8.05
CA THR A 262 7.87 2.78 9.48
C THR A 262 9.24 3.14 10.05
N GLY A 263 9.26 3.84 11.18
CA GLY A 263 10.47 4.28 11.86
C GLY A 263 11.25 5.39 11.14
N ARG A 264 10.68 5.99 10.08
CA ARG A 264 11.29 7.09 9.33
C ARG A 264 10.43 8.37 9.44
N PRO A 265 11.00 9.56 9.27
CA PRO A 265 10.21 10.79 9.22
C PRO A 265 9.35 10.85 7.94
N PHE A 266 8.32 11.70 7.93
CA PHE A 266 7.40 11.84 6.79
C PHE A 266 8.07 12.29 5.50
N ASP A 267 9.17 13.01 5.56
CA ASP A 267 9.92 13.49 4.39
C ASP A 267 10.82 12.42 3.76
N TYR A 268 10.92 11.23 4.35
CA TYR A 268 11.64 10.11 3.77
C TYR A 268 10.78 9.42 2.69
N GLN A 269 10.83 9.98 1.47
CA GLN A 269 9.96 9.56 0.35
C GLN A 269 10.71 8.83 -0.77
N PHE A 270 12.03 8.72 -0.68
CA PHE A 270 12.84 8.02 -1.67
C PHE A 270 14.19 7.58 -1.10
N ARG A 271 14.81 6.59 -1.71
CA ARG A 271 16.13 6.06 -1.42
C ARG A 271 17.11 6.50 -2.50
N VAL A 272 18.28 6.98 -2.10
CA VAL A 272 19.38 7.29 -3.03
C VAL A 272 20.49 6.26 -2.85
N TYR A 273 20.85 5.59 -3.93
CA TYR A 273 22.02 4.70 -4.04
C TYR A 273 23.13 5.46 -4.75
N LYS A 274 24.29 5.54 -4.12
CA LYS A 274 25.48 6.19 -4.71
C LYS A 274 26.07 5.31 -5.81
N PRO A 275 26.90 5.87 -6.70
CA PRO A 275 27.68 5.06 -7.62
C PRO A 275 28.46 3.96 -6.88
N GLY A 276 28.34 2.72 -7.34
CA GLY A 276 28.87 1.51 -6.71
C GLY A 276 27.94 0.79 -5.74
N GLU A 277 26.85 1.44 -5.26
CA GLU A 277 25.90 0.80 -4.34
C GLU A 277 24.81 -0.01 -5.08
N PHE A 278 24.47 0.32 -6.32
CA PHE A 278 23.48 -0.39 -7.13
C PHE A 278 24.20 -1.30 -8.13
N GLN A 279 24.20 -2.61 -7.90
CA GLN A 279 25.12 -3.56 -8.58
C GLN A 279 24.91 -3.63 -10.09
N SER A 280 23.66 -3.61 -10.58
CA SER A 280 23.38 -3.62 -12.03
C SER A 280 23.71 -2.29 -12.70
N GLN A 281 23.85 -1.20 -11.94
CA GLN A 281 24.09 0.17 -12.42
C GLN A 281 25.28 0.83 -11.69
N PRO A 282 26.48 0.22 -11.67
CA PRO A 282 27.56 0.62 -10.76
C PRO A 282 28.15 2.02 -11.02
N LYS A 283 27.91 2.59 -12.21
CA LYS A 283 28.37 3.93 -12.56
C LYS A 283 27.33 5.04 -12.35
N TYR A 284 26.12 4.64 -11.95
CA TYR A 284 25.00 5.57 -11.79
C TYR A 284 24.69 5.83 -10.31
N LEU A 285 24.23 7.01 -10.04
CA LEU A 285 23.40 7.28 -8.87
C LEU A 285 21.99 6.82 -9.21
N VAL A 286 21.40 6.01 -8.34
CA VAL A 286 20.04 5.49 -8.55
C VAL A 286 19.12 6.03 -7.45
N VAL A 287 17.91 6.38 -7.81
CA VAL A 287 16.87 6.88 -6.91
C VAL A 287 15.66 5.96 -7.03
N ASN A 288 15.19 5.44 -5.91
CA ASN A 288 13.96 4.69 -5.79
C ASN A 288 12.91 5.58 -5.11
N VAL A 289 11.85 5.96 -5.85
CA VAL A 289 10.75 6.81 -5.35
C VAL A 289 9.49 5.98 -5.24
N TRP A 290 9.20 5.45 -4.05
CA TRP A 290 8.15 4.44 -3.89
C TRP A 290 6.73 4.92 -4.12
N ASP A 291 6.36 6.16 -3.73
CA ASP A 291 5.03 6.74 -3.97
C ASP A 291 4.91 7.43 -5.34
N TYR A 292 5.78 7.05 -6.30
CA TYR A 292 5.86 7.66 -7.62
C TYR A 292 4.59 7.44 -8.44
N ASP A 293 4.18 8.49 -9.13
CA ASP A 293 3.27 8.46 -10.27
C ASP A 293 3.77 9.46 -11.35
N PRO A 294 3.19 9.45 -12.58
CA PRO A 294 3.65 10.32 -13.67
C PRO A 294 3.57 11.83 -13.40
N ALA A 295 2.89 12.29 -12.35
CA ALA A 295 2.84 13.69 -11.99
C ALA A 295 4.01 14.13 -11.10
N TRP A 296 4.79 13.20 -10.55
CA TRP A 296 5.99 13.53 -9.80
C TRP A 296 7.06 14.14 -10.70
N LYS A 297 7.87 15.04 -10.13
CA LYS A 297 8.99 15.69 -10.80
C LYS A 297 10.26 15.44 -10.01
N LEU A 298 11.34 15.09 -10.73
CA LEU A 298 12.65 14.86 -10.15
C LEU A 298 13.63 15.90 -10.69
N SER A 299 14.29 16.62 -9.79
CA SER A 299 15.37 17.56 -10.09
C SER A 299 16.68 17.07 -9.52
N TYR A 300 17.75 17.21 -10.29
CA TYR A 300 19.10 16.76 -9.97
C TYR A 300 20.08 17.92 -9.97
N TYR A 301 20.90 18.01 -8.95
CA TYR A 301 21.91 19.06 -8.78
C TYR A 301 23.29 18.44 -8.51
N GLU A 302 24.34 18.97 -9.14
CA GLU A 302 25.72 18.68 -8.80
C GLU A 302 26.38 19.93 -8.23
N ASP A 303 26.99 19.81 -7.04
CA ASP A 303 27.69 20.91 -6.35
C ASP A 303 26.86 22.21 -6.31
N GLY A 304 25.55 22.07 -6.11
CA GLY A 304 24.58 23.16 -6.03
C GLY A 304 24.05 23.67 -7.37
N VAL A 305 24.53 23.14 -8.52
CA VAL A 305 24.10 23.55 -9.85
C VAL A 305 23.09 22.55 -10.42
N GLU A 306 21.91 23.01 -10.79
CA GLU A 306 20.89 22.17 -11.42
C GLU A 306 21.33 21.65 -12.79
N LYS A 307 21.03 20.37 -13.03
CA LYS A 307 21.27 19.69 -14.31
C LYS A 307 19.92 19.15 -14.83
N PRO A 308 19.17 19.94 -15.59
CA PRO A 308 17.85 19.54 -16.02
C PRO A 308 17.89 18.40 -17.06
N GLY A 309 16.88 17.52 -16.99
CA GLY A 309 16.62 16.49 -18.00
C GLY A 309 17.62 15.34 -18.06
N VAL A 310 18.43 15.13 -17.00
CA VAL A 310 19.46 14.07 -16.97
C VAL A 310 19.02 12.81 -16.21
N MET A 311 17.93 12.86 -15.46
CA MET A 311 17.36 11.70 -14.76
C MET A 311 16.60 10.82 -15.75
N GLU A 312 16.93 9.53 -15.81
CA GLU A 312 16.30 8.54 -16.67
C GLU A 312 15.54 7.51 -15.82
N ALA A 313 14.26 7.30 -16.15
CA ALA A 313 13.51 6.17 -15.59
C ALA A 313 14.01 4.85 -16.17
N PHE A 314 14.07 3.82 -15.37
CA PHE A 314 14.41 2.47 -15.81
C PHE A 314 13.70 1.43 -14.93
N ASP A 315 13.63 0.21 -15.43
CA ASP A 315 13.02 -0.93 -14.76
C ASP A 315 14.12 -1.92 -14.34
N ASP A 316 14.15 -2.27 -13.07
CA ASP A 316 15.12 -3.22 -12.52
C ASP A 316 14.65 -3.76 -11.16
N GLU A 317 15.38 -4.72 -10.60
CA GLU A 317 15.20 -5.18 -9.22
C GLU A 317 15.84 -4.17 -8.25
N ASP A 318 15.17 -3.87 -7.16
CA ASP A 318 15.72 -2.95 -6.15
C ASP A 318 16.90 -3.56 -5.40
N GLN A 319 17.94 -2.76 -5.15
CA GLN A 319 19.20 -3.22 -4.56
C GLN A 319 19.06 -3.61 -3.08
N ASP A 320 18.28 -2.89 -2.29
CA ASP A 320 18.07 -3.23 -0.86
C ASP A 320 17.32 -4.56 -0.75
N TYR A 321 16.34 -4.80 -1.66
CA TYR A 321 15.64 -6.09 -1.74
C TYR A 321 16.57 -7.23 -2.17
N ILE A 322 17.40 -7.04 -3.22
CA ILE A 322 18.40 -8.03 -3.64
C ILE A 322 19.38 -8.33 -2.50
N THR A 323 19.84 -7.31 -1.79
CA THR A 323 20.75 -7.47 -0.64
C THR A 323 20.11 -8.31 0.46
N MET A 324 18.84 -8.05 0.78
CA MET A 324 18.06 -8.85 1.73
C MET A 324 17.93 -10.32 1.26
N LYS A 325 17.93 -10.57 -0.05
CA LYS A 325 17.92 -11.92 -0.65
C LYS A 325 19.33 -12.52 -0.87
N GLU A 326 20.32 -12.08 -0.09
CA GLU A 326 21.70 -12.57 -0.15
C GLU A 326 22.35 -12.40 -1.54
N GLY A 327 21.98 -11.35 -2.26
CA GLY A 327 22.50 -11.06 -3.60
C GLY A 327 21.86 -11.89 -4.72
N LYS A 328 20.80 -12.64 -4.43
CA LYS A 328 20.12 -13.47 -5.44
C LYS A 328 19.08 -12.65 -6.20
N ALA A 329 19.16 -12.66 -7.53
CA ALA A 329 18.13 -12.13 -8.40
C ALA A 329 16.78 -12.85 -8.15
N THR A 330 15.71 -12.10 -8.11
CA THR A 330 14.37 -12.58 -7.77
C THR A 330 13.36 -12.46 -8.91
N GLY A 331 13.69 -11.64 -9.92
CA GLY A 331 12.81 -11.31 -11.06
C GLY A 331 11.70 -10.32 -10.71
N TYR A 332 11.75 -9.68 -9.54
CA TYR A 332 10.76 -8.67 -9.12
C TYR A 332 11.23 -7.27 -9.50
N HIS A 333 10.93 -6.87 -10.73
CA HIS A 333 11.28 -5.55 -11.24
C HIS A 333 10.31 -4.47 -10.74
N THR A 334 10.80 -3.26 -10.58
CA THR A 334 9.99 -2.08 -10.26
C THR A 334 10.27 -0.93 -11.22
N SER A 335 9.22 -0.20 -11.59
CA SER A 335 9.26 0.91 -12.56
C SER A 335 9.47 2.29 -11.94
N HIS A 336 9.60 2.38 -10.61
CA HIS A 336 9.80 3.66 -9.92
C HIS A 336 11.27 3.95 -9.58
N LEU A 337 12.19 3.38 -10.38
CA LEU A 337 13.63 3.65 -10.33
C LEU A 337 14.04 4.71 -11.35
N PHE A 338 14.94 5.58 -10.92
CA PHE A 338 15.53 6.62 -11.76
C PHE A 338 17.03 6.58 -11.59
N ARG A 339 17.76 6.86 -12.67
CA ARG A 339 19.22 6.90 -12.65
C ARG A 339 19.78 8.14 -13.30
N VAL A 340 20.95 8.54 -12.87
CA VAL A 340 21.76 9.59 -13.50
C VAL A 340 23.24 9.24 -13.33
N ARG A 341 24.05 9.53 -14.32
CA ARG A 341 25.50 9.39 -14.19
C ARG A 341 26.09 10.74 -13.72
N PRO A 342 26.55 10.83 -12.46
CA PRO A 342 27.24 12.03 -12.00
C PRO A 342 28.53 12.28 -12.78
N THR A 343 28.94 13.55 -12.90
CA THR A 343 30.24 13.87 -13.46
C THR A 343 31.36 13.41 -12.54
N ASP A 344 32.51 13.00 -13.10
CA ASP A 344 33.65 12.45 -12.34
C ASP A 344 34.29 13.48 -11.36
N LYS A 345 33.84 14.73 -11.38
CA LYS A 345 34.29 15.81 -10.51
C LYS A 345 33.28 16.27 -9.46
N ALA A 346 32.04 15.77 -9.54
CA ALA A 346 30.98 16.13 -8.61
C ALA A 346 31.35 15.67 -7.20
N LYS A 347 31.29 16.58 -6.21
CA LYS A 347 31.56 16.29 -4.80
C LYS A 347 30.31 15.95 -4.04
N SER A 348 29.20 16.60 -4.41
CA SER A 348 27.90 16.38 -3.78
C SER A 348 26.79 16.36 -4.84
N VAL A 349 25.77 15.58 -4.54
CA VAL A 349 24.54 15.52 -5.35
C VAL A 349 23.36 15.80 -4.45
N LYS A 350 22.45 16.65 -4.94
CA LYS A 350 21.15 16.87 -4.32
C LYS A 350 20.07 16.40 -5.28
N ILE A 351 19.16 15.56 -4.76
CA ILE A 351 17.91 15.15 -5.43
C ILE A 351 16.76 15.88 -4.77
N VAL A 352 15.87 16.44 -5.59
CA VAL A 352 14.60 17.00 -5.16
C VAL A 352 13.49 16.24 -5.89
N ALA A 353 12.66 15.54 -5.13
CA ALA A 353 11.48 14.85 -5.64
C ALA A 353 10.24 15.65 -5.20
N THR A 354 9.43 16.07 -6.16
CA THR A 354 8.21 16.85 -5.90
C THR A 354 7.01 16.01 -6.32
N ASN A 355 6.11 15.72 -5.37
CA ASN A 355 4.93 14.92 -5.61
C ASN A 355 3.85 15.69 -6.38
N ARG A 356 2.75 15.00 -6.75
CA ARG A 356 1.62 15.60 -7.48
C ARG A 356 0.91 16.73 -6.74
N PHE A 357 1.09 16.82 -5.41
CA PHE A 357 0.51 17.86 -4.57
C PHE A 357 1.43 19.07 -4.40
N GLY A 358 2.61 19.06 -5.06
CA GLY A 358 3.59 20.16 -4.99
C GLY A 358 4.49 20.12 -3.74
N GLN A 359 4.43 19.08 -2.93
CA GLN A 359 5.34 18.89 -1.80
C GLN A 359 6.69 18.38 -2.31
N SER A 360 7.78 18.98 -1.84
CA SER A 360 9.14 18.63 -2.25
C SER A 360 9.92 17.98 -1.13
N PHE A 361 10.56 16.88 -1.46
CA PHE A 361 11.42 16.08 -0.58
C PHE A 361 12.84 16.15 -1.09
N THR A 362 13.82 16.32 -0.22
CA THR A 362 15.20 16.57 -0.63
C THR A 362 16.17 15.63 0.11
N GLN A 363 17.07 15.01 -0.65
CA GLN A 363 18.23 14.32 -0.08
C GLN A 363 19.50 14.84 -0.74
N THR A 364 20.54 15.05 0.08
CA THR A 364 21.87 15.42 -0.38
C THR A 364 22.85 14.32 0.01
N VAL A 365 23.65 13.87 -0.92
CA VAL A 365 24.66 12.83 -0.71
C VAL A 365 26.03 13.32 -1.19
N ASP A 366 27.07 13.07 -0.37
CA ASP A 366 28.45 13.31 -0.76
C ASP A 366 28.95 12.14 -1.62
N LEU A 367 29.59 12.48 -2.74
CA LEU A 367 30.22 11.53 -3.62
C LEU A 367 31.70 11.39 -3.24
N LYS A 368 32.15 10.16 -3.00
CA LYS A 368 33.56 9.81 -2.85
C LYS A 368 33.95 9.01 -4.08
N TRP A 369 34.71 9.62 -4.97
CA TRP A 369 35.32 8.90 -6.08
C TRP A 369 36.52 8.16 -5.53
N GLY A 370 36.60 6.87 -5.75
CA GLY A 370 37.76 6.08 -5.35
C GLY A 370 39.06 6.71 -5.92
N GLN A 371 40.04 6.92 -5.06
CA GLN A 371 41.39 7.30 -5.46
C GLN A 371 42.10 6.18 -6.21
#